data_5bc8e6b7fc33c4ebc0d5a9341a3fa84e
#
_entry.id   5bc8e6b7fc33c4ebc0d5a9341a3fa84e
#
_cell.length_a   1.000
_cell.length_b   1.000
_cell.length_c   1.000
_cell.angle_alpha   90.00
_cell.angle_beta   90.00
_cell.angle_gamma   90.00
#
_symmetry.space_group_name_H-M   'P 1'
#
loop_
_entity.id
_entity.type
_entity.pdbx_description
1 polymer ?
#
loop_
_entity_poly.entity_id
_entity_poly.type
_entity_poly.pdbx_seq_one_letter_code
_entity_poly.pdbx_strand_id
1 'polypeptide(L)'
;MKQETVLPKRKVYKTPRLLLGDAYTIGSNKFESEEAKEKSVYYVTFRKNLNTINPHIYSKEDNRIIFVGLQRILEKLFYEPITHDEIDETKRFLANAKVTTKGFTEYEFPEEIWRKVVDEFNGRPPIKIEALREGSVLYPNEPAIQITSSVEGFGVLGAWFESKILQVWSTTERATQDEHFLLRIKERIRKVDPDMSEDMVNFWASITITDFGDRAGMTIEESEELGMVHLYTFGGTDTFSGAYQAWKNSNETIGVFSSVNALAHRNVQSYTNENDCYNAIYNSCKDNEIVSMVDDCYDAKNSVKNMLLPLALKSFNEGNGKVVVARPDSSKDGYTTLDQIIEICDLSVENGLFTEITTKTGTWKCGTLFHFLDGDGKSCEDILEEIDSLIAKGYAFYTWGLFGQGGGLRNNLKRDNLSAKYALASVGSKDRPVVKFSETLGKGTLPGPFKLLRTKEALDNKQTIHFEHESGNNAMVVYFDGANINKPFGDGQDDDFLTIRDNIKNQMKSMPLSLGTVDNHNYPASQEITEVRKQLLEKYAPNKK
;
A
#
# COMPACT_ATOMS: atom_id res chain seq x y z
N MET A 1 -20.69 -11.79 44.46
CA MET A 1 -20.64 -12.88 43.45
C MET A 1 -20.27 -12.27 42.12
N LYS A 2 -19.12 -12.58 41.56
CA LYS A 2 -18.80 -12.21 40.15
C LYS A 2 -19.71 -13.06 39.29
N GLN A 3 -20.56 -12.45 38.48
CA GLN A 3 -21.31 -13.17 37.46
C GLN A 3 -20.30 -13.80 36.50
N GLU A 4 -20.31 -15.13 36.37
CA GLU A 4 -19.54 -15.80 35.30
C GLU A 4 -20.10 -15.33 33.96
N THR A 5 -19.24 -14.70 33.17
CA THR A 5 -19.59 -14.30 31.81
C THR A 5 -19.75 -15.57 30.97
N VAL A 6 -20.97 -15.85 30.53
CA VAL A 6 -21.23 -16.96 29.61
C VAL A 6 -20.67 -16.56 28.23
N LEU A 7 -19.54 -17.16 27.87
CA LEU A 7 -18.93 -16.96 26.55
C LEU A 7 -19.72 -17.67 25.45
N PRO A 8 -19.75 -17.11 24.21
CA PRO A 8 -20.41 -17.76 23.09
C PRO A 8 -19.81 -19.16 22.83
N LYS A 9 -20.65 -20.11 22.40
CA LYS A 9 -20.23 -21.47 22.06
C LYS A 9 -19.28 -21.53 20.87
N ARG A 10 -19.43 -20.59 19.92
CA ARG A 10 -18.53 -20.46 18.75
C ARG A 10 -17.29 -19.68 19.17
N LYS A 11 -16.12 -20.25 18.92
CA LYS A 11 -14.81 -19.62 19.16
C LYS A 11 -14.17 -19.26 17.82
N VAL A 12 -13.36 -18.20 17.82
CA VAL A 12 -12.43 -17.92 16.74
C VAL A 12 -11.13 -18.64 17.07
N TYR A 13 -10.70 -19.50 16.18
CA TYR A 13 -9.46 -20.26 16.33
C TYR A 13 -8.35 -19.61 15.50
N LYS A 14 -7.14 -19.56 16.05
CA LYS A 14 -5.95 -19.18 15.27
C LYS A 14 -5.61 -20.34 14.32
N THR A 15 -5.58 -20.08 13.02
CA THR A 15 -5.16 -21.07 12.03
C THR A 15 -3.68 -21.38 12.19
N PRO A 16 -3.28 -22.66 12.26
CA PRO A 16 -1.87 -23.04 12.22
C PRO A 16 -1.18 -22.43 10.99
N ARG A 17 0.03 -21.86 11.18
CA ARG A 17 0.74 -21.18 10.08
C ARG A 17 1.04 -22.10 8.90
N LEU A 18 1.26 -23.40 9.16
CA LEU A 18 1.49 -24.41 8.13
C LEU A 18 0.29 -24.56 7.18
N LEU A 19 -0.94 -24.21 7.63
CA LEU A 19 -2.18 -24.25 6.83
C LEU A 19 -2.50 -22.92 6.13
N LEU A 20 -1.69 -21.88 6.32
CA LEU A 20 -1.90 -20.62 5.62
C LEU A 20 -1.52 -20.76 4.15
N GLY A 21 -2.49 -20.84 3.26
CA GLY A 21 -2.28 -20.93 1.82
C GLY A 21 -3.14 -22.01 1.14
N ASP A 22 -2.97 -22.11 -0.15
CA ASP A 22 -3.66 -23.11 -0.96
C ASP A 22 -3.09 -24.52 -0.72
N ALA A 23 -3.94 -25.53 -0.77
CA ALA A 23 -3.55 -26.91 -0.49
C ALA A 23 -2.37 -27.39 -1.35
N TYR A 24 -2.28 -26.96 -2.62
CA TYR A 24 -1.18 -27.36 -3.50
C TYR A 24 0.20 -26.83 -3.04
N THR A 25 0.25 -25.68 -2.38
CA THR A 25 1.51 -25.13 -1.82
C THR A 25 1.98 -25.90 -0.58
N ILE A 26 1.10 -26.68 0.03
CA ILE A 26 1.39 -27.49 1.22
C ILE A 26 1.79 -28.93 0.83
N GLY A 27 1.11 -29.53 -0.12
CA GLY A 27 1.22 -30.97 -0.43
C GLY A 27 1.85 -31.32 -1.78
N SER A 28 2.16 -30.35 -2.65
CA SER A 28 2.80 -30.66 -3.94
C SER A 28 4.29 -31.02 -3.85
N ASN A 29 4.91 -30.80 -2.71
CA ASN A 29 6.32 -31.06 -2.44
C ASN A 29 6.77 -32.49 -2.78
N LYS A 30 5.87 -33.48 -2.69
CA LYS A 30 6.14 -34.86 -3.10
C LYS A 30 6.35 -35.02 -4.61
N PHE A 31 5.89 -34.07 -5.43
CA PHE A 31 6.08 -34.06 -6.88
C PHE A 31 7.29 -33.26 -7.33
N GLU A 32 7.99 -32.61 -6.39
CA GLU A 32 9.22 -31.88 -6.68
C GLU A 32 10.34 -32.85 -7.12
N SER A 33 11.21 -32.38 -8.02
CA SER A 33 12.42 -33.13 -8.37
C SER A 33 13.38 -33.18 -7.18
N GLU A 34 14.29 -34.17 -7.17
CA GLU A 34 15.29 -34.28 -6.09
C GLU A 34 16.17 -33.02 -6.00
N GLU A 35 16.52 -32.41 -7.16
CA GLU A 35 17.23 -31.11 -7.15
C GLU A 35 16.42 -30.01 -6.46
N ALA A 36 15.11 -29.93 -6.70
CA ALA A 36 14.25 -28.92 -6.06
C ALA A 36 14.05 -29.20 -4.56
N LYS A 37 14.02 -30.47 -4.14
CA LYS A 37 14.00 -30.86 -2.73
C LYS A 37 15.33 -30.51 -2.03
N GLU A 38 16.44 -30.66 -2.72
CA GLU A 38 17.76 -30.30 -2.22
C GLU A 38 17.86 -28.80 -1.97
N LYS A 39 17.66 -27.99 -3.00
CA LYS A 39 17.69 -26.51 -2.93
C LYS A 39 16.75 -25.91 -3.96
N SER A 40 16.04 -24.86 -3.58
CA SER A 40 15.22 -24.07 -4.49
C SER A 40 15.43 -22.58 -4.26
N VAL A 41 15.33 -21.80 -5.34
CA VAL A 41 15.29 -20.34 -5.31
C VAL A 41 14.02 -19.86 -5.98
N TYR A 42 13.21 -19.13 -5.25
CA TYR A 42 12.01 -18.49 -5.76
C TYR A 42 12.17 -16.96 -5.73
N TYR A 43 11.33 -16.27 -6.48
CA TYR A 43 11.28 -14.82 -6.43
C TYR A 43 9.87 -14.28 -6.62
N VAL A 44 9.62 -13.09 -6.09
CA VAL A 44 8.43 -12.29 -6.35
C VAL A 44 8.77 -11.19 -7.33
N THR A 45 7.88 -10.93 -8.28
CA THR A 45 7.99 -9.82 -9.22
C THR A 45 6.62 -9.22 -9.50
N PHE A 46 6.60 -7.91 -9.78
CA PHE A 46 5.45 -7.19 -10.32
C PHE A 46 5.66 -7.00 -11.82
N ARG A 47 4.77 -7.52 -12.65
CA ARG A 47 4.97 -7.57 -14.11
C ARG A 47 4.37 -6.41 -14.86
N LYS A 48 3.57 -5.59 -14.18
CA LYS A 48 2.91 -4.41 -14.72
C LYS A 48 3.08 -3.24 -13.75
N ASN A 49 2.97 -2.05 -14.29
CA ASN A 49 2.74 -0.83 -13.53
C ASN A 49 1.26 -0.46 -13.57
N LEU A 50 0.87 0.55 -12.84
CA LEU A 50 -0.53 1.01 -12.76
C LEU A 50 -0.96 1.91 -13.91
N ASN A 51 -0.05 2.35 -14.79
CA ASN A 51 -0.34 3.31 -15.85
C ASN A 51 -1.31 2.77 -16.94
N THR A 52 -1.46 1.46 -17.06
CA THR A 52 -2.42 0.83 -17.97
C THR A 52 -3.84 0.78 -17.41
N ILE A 53 -4.00 1.02 -16.10
CA ILE A 53 -5.28 0.90 -15.39
C ILE A 53 -6.00 2.24 -15.36
N ASN A 54 -5.27 3.30 -15.01
CA ASN A 54 -5.83 4.65 -14.99
C ASN A 54 -4.82 5.69 -15.50
N PRO A 55 -4.90 6.06 -16.79
CA PRO A 55 -3.97 7.02 -17.41
C PRO A 55 -4.14 8.46 -16.90
N HIS A 56 -5.21 8.79 -16.18
CA HIS A 56 -5.40 10.11 -15.58
C HIS A 56 -4.56 10.30 -14.33
N ILE A 57 -4.34 9.21 -13.58
CA ILE A 57 -3.50 9.22 -12.36
C ILE A 57 -2.06 8.86 -12.71
N TYR A 58 -1.85 7.84 -13.56
CA TYR A 58 -0.52 7.31 -13.84
C TYR A 58 -0.01 7.84 -15.19
N SER A 59 1.12 8.53 -15.17
CA SER A 59 1.81 8.90 -16.41
C SER A 59 2.23 7.66 -17.18
N LYS A 60 2.04 7.66 -18.51
CA LYS A 60 2.51 6.57 -19.37
C LYS A 60 4.02 6.36 -19.32
N GLU A 61 4.76 7.39 -18.95
CA GLU A 61 6.22 7.39 -18.88
C GLU A 61 6.74 6.96 -17.51
N ASP A 62 5.90 6.98 -16.46
CA ASP A 62 6.30 6.65 -15.10
C ASP A 62 5.93 5.21 -14.74
N ASN A 63 6.95 4.35 -14.70
CA ASN A 63 6.82 2.92 -14.44
C ASN A 63 7.23 2.53 -13.02
N ARG A 64 7.46 3.52 -12.13
CA ARG A 64 7.93 3.26 -10.77
C ARG A 64 6.84 2.60 -9.93
N ILE A 65 7.25 1.61 -9.16
CA ILE A 65 6.44 0.85 -8.20
C ILE A 65 7.11 1.03 -6.84
N ILE A 66 6.36 1.35 -5.81
CA ILE A 66 6.87 1.54 -4.44
C ILE A 66 6.72 0.25 -3.66
N PHE A 67 7.85 -0.37 -3.33
CA PHE A 67 7.89 -1.64 -2.61
C PHE A 67 7.77 -1.43 -1.09
N VAL A 68 6.70 -1.97 -0.47
CA VAL A 68 6.50 -1.97 0.99
C VAL A 68 5.68 -3.19 1.45
N GLY A 69 5.77 -3.54 2.74
CA GLY A 69 4.89 -4.51 3.42
C GLY A 69 5.52 -5.88 3.70
N LEU A 70 6.76 -6.13 3.31
CA LEU A 70 7.44 -7.40 3.57
C LEU A 70 7.76 -7.61 5.05
N GLN A 71 8.23 -6.57 5.75
CA GLN A 71 8.58 -6.62 7.17
C GLN A 71 7.42 -7.20 7.99
N ARG A 72 6.22 -6.64 7.81
CA ARG A 72 5.03 -7.03 8.57
C ARG A 72 4.57 -8.47 8.27
N ILE A 73 4.73 -8.92 7.04
CA ILE A 73 4.45 -10.32 6.67
C ILE A 73 5.39 -11.26 7.42
N LEU A 74 6.68 -10.95 7.46
CA LEU A 74 7.69 -11.77 8.12
C LEU A 74 7.53 -11.78 9.65
N GLU A 75 7.16 -10.65 10.25
CA GLU A 75 6.81 -10.60 11.68
C GLU A 75 5.62 -11.51 12.00
N LYS A 76 4.53 -11.42 11.24
CA LYS A 76 3.35 -12.28 11.42
C LYS A 76 3.69 -13.78 11.28
N LEU A 77 4.64 -14.12 10.43
CA LEU A 77 5.01 -15.50 10.17
C LEU A 77 6.02 -16.05 11.18
N PHE A 78 7.01 -15.26 11.61
CA PHE A 78 8.22 -15.78 12.25
C PHE A 78 8.66 -15.06 13.52
N TYR A 79 7.94 -14.01 13.98
CA TYR A 79 8.22 -13.43 15.29
C TYR A 79 8.13 -14.52 16.38
N GLU A 80 7.01 -15.22 16.41
CA GLU A 80 6.88 -16.43 17.22
C GLU A 80 7.40 -17.66 16.45
N PRO A 81 8.18 -18.55 17.06
CA PRO A 81 8.62 -19.78 16.42
C PRO A 81 7.46 -20.73 16.14
N ILE A 82 7.57 -21.53 15.07
CA ILE A 82 6.67 -22.66 14.81
C ILE A 82 6.95 -23.74 15.87
N THR A 83 5.90 -24.43 16.33
CA THR A 83 5.98 -25.41 17.40
C THR A 83 5.53 -26.80 16.97
N HIS A 84 5.92 -27.84 17.74
CA HIS A 84 5.40 -29.19 17.53
C HIS A 84 3.87 -29.27 17.66
N ASP A 85 3.28 -28.52 18.58
CA ASP A 85 1.82 -28.46 18.74
C ASP A 85 1.13 -27.96 17.47
N GLU A 86 1.73 -26.97 16.79
CA GLU A 86 1.24 -26.44 15.52
C GLU A 86 1.32 -27.48 14.38
N ILE A 87 2.38 -28.30 14.39
CA ILE A 87 2.55 -29.40 13.44
C ILE A 87 1.50 -30.49 13.72
N ASP A 88 1.31 -30.85 14.98
CA ASP A 88 0.34 -31.87 15.39
C ASP A 88 -1.11 -31.46 15.10
N GLU A 89 -1.45 -30.16 15.29
CA GLU A 89 -2.76 -29.62 14.93
C GLU A 89 -2.96 -29.65 13.41
N THR A 90 -1.94 -29.28 12.65
CA THR A 90 -1.96 -29.36 11.17
C THR A 90 -2.20 -30.80 10.72
N LYS A 91 -1.48 -31.76 11.29
CA LYS A 91 -1.64 -33.18 10.97
C LYS A 91 -3.06 -33.69 11.26
N ARG A 92 -3.60 -33.36 12.45
CA ARG A 92 -4.97 -33.72 12.83
C ARG A 92 -5.99 -33.17 11.84
N PHE A 93 -5.84 -31.93 11.41
CA PHE A 93 -6.71 -31.31 10.40
C PHE A 93 -6.60 -32.03 9.05
N LEU A 94 -5.38 -32.34 8.60
CA LEU A 94 -5.13 -32.94 7.28
C LEU A 94 -5.49 -34.43 7.21
N ALA A 95 -5.74 -35.11 8.34
CA ALA A 95 -6.03 -36.54 8.40
C ALA A 95 -7.21 -36.99 7.51
N ASN A 96 -8.18 -36.10 7.25
CA ASN A 96 -9.36 -36.39 6.41
C ASN A 96 -9.63 -35.25 5.40
N ALA A 97 -8.58 -34.64 4.85
CA ALA A 97 -8.71 -33.47 3.99
C ALA A 97 -8.66 -33.77 2.47
N LYS A 98 -8.20 -34.97 2.07
CA LYS A 98 -8.06 -35.34 0.65
C LYS A 98 -9.23 -36.22 0.21
N VAL A 99 -9.96 -35.78 -0.81
CA VAL A 99 -11.06 -36.54 -1.44
C VAL A 99 -10.48 -37.65 -2.33
N THR A 100 -11.03 -38.84 -2.21
CA THR A 100 -10.75 -40.01 -3.07
C THR A 100 -12.07 -40.62 -3.57
N THR A 101 -11.98 -41.56 -4.51
CA THR A 101 -13.18 -42.32 -5.00
C THR A 101 -13.85 -43.16 -3.91
N LYS A 102 -13.19 -43.38 -2.78
CA LYS A 102 -13.69 -44.18 -1.65
C LYS A 102 -13.95 -43.35 -0.39
N GLY A 103 -14.01 -42.02 -0.50
CA GLY A 103 -14.20 -41.09 0.62
C GLY A 103 -12.99 -40.23 0.88
N PHE A 104 -12.77 -39.84 2.14
CA PHE A 104 -11.68 -38.97 2.54
C PHE A 104 -10.47 -39.75 3.05
N THR A 105 -9.29 -39.19 2.84
CA THR A 105 -8.00 -39.72 3.35
C THR A 105 -7.10 -38.58 3.76
N GLU A 106 -5.96 -38.91 4.33
CA GLU A 106 -4.94 -37.95 4.75
C GLU A 106 -4.42 -37.15 3.56
N TYR A 107 -4.33 -35.82 3.76
CA TYR A 107 -3.61 -34.91 2.86
C TYR A 107 -2.16 -34.82 3.32
N GLU A 108 -1.26 -35.32 2.52
CA GLU A 108 0.15 -35.42 2.85
C GLU A 108 0.82 -34.03 2.88
N PHE A 109 1.67 -33.79 3.87
CA PHE A 109 2.51 -32.59 3.97
C PHE A 109 3.90 -33.00 4.48
N PRO A 110 4.95 -32.16 4.34
CA PRO A 110 6.32 -32.54 4.70
C PRO A 110 6.55 -32.46 6.22
N GLU A 111 5.85 -33.30 7.00
CA GLU A 111 5.89 -33.31 8.47
C GLU A 111 7.32 -33.44 9.01
N GLU A 112 8.11 -34.38 8.48
CA GLU A 112 9.49 -34.58 8.95
C GLU A 112 10.37 -33.34 8.76
N ILE A 113 10.19 -32.63 7.66
CA ILE A 113 10.92 -31.39 7.40
C ILE A 113 10.52 -30.30 8.41
N TRP A 114 9.20 -30.16 8.68
CA TRP A 114 8.73 -29.20 9.68
C TRP A 114 9.17 -29.52 11.11
N ARG A 115 9.27 -30.82 11.46
CA ARG A 115 9.83 -31.22 12.76
C ARG A 115 11.31 -30.86 12.87
N LYS A 116 12.11 -31.07 11.81
CA LYS A 116 13.49 -30.59 11.76
C LYS A 116 13.59 -29.06 11.88
N VAL A 117 12.67 -28.31 11.28
CA VAL A 117 12.60 -26.84 11.46
C VAL A 117 12.45 -26.47 12.93
N VAL A 118 11.63 -27.19 13.69
CA VAL A 118 11.47 -26.97 15.13
C VAL A 118 12.73 -27.38 15.90
N ASP A 119 13.25 -28.56 15.66
CA ASP A 119 14.31 -29.18 16.46
C ASP A 119 15.69 -28.56 16.17
N GLU A 120 15.99 -28.26 14.91
CA GLU A 120 17.31 -27.83 14.47
C GLU A 120 17.42 -26.31 14.25
N PHE A 121 16.29 -25.61 13.97
CA PHE A 121 16.25 -24.19 13.60
C PHE A 121 15.32 -23.36 14.50
N ASN A 122 15.09 -23.84 15.73
CA ASN A 122 14.26 -23.12 16.72
C ASN A 122 12.91 -22.63 16.14
N GLY A 123 12.23 -23.51 15.38
CA GLY A 123 10.91 -23.25 14.79
C GLY A 123 10.89 -22.21 13.66
N ARG A 124 12.04 -21.84 13.08
CA ARG A 124 12.15 -20.93 11.95
C ARG A 124 12.72 -21.64 10.74
N PRO A 125 12.00 -21.71 9.60
CA PRO A 125 12.47 -22.44 8.43
C PRO A 125 13.83 -21.88 7.95
N PRO A 126 14.81 -22.75 7.59
CA PRO A 126 16.13 -22.33 7.13
C PRO A 126 16.08 -21.83 5.68
N ILE A 127 15.38 -20.71 5.50
CA ILE A 127 15.14 -20.00 4.26
C ILE A 127 15.69 -18.59 4.43
N LYS A 128 16.44 -18.12 3.44
CA LYS A 128 16.91 -16.73 3.34
C LYS A 128 15.95 -15.94 2.45
N ILE A 129 15.49 -14.80 2.94
CA ILE A 129 14.63 -13.87 2.21
C ILE A 129 15.37 -12.55 2.07
N GLU A 130 15.62 -12.17 0.83
CA GLU A 130 16.30 -10.95 0.43
C GLU A 130 15.37 -10.09 -0.43
N ALA A 131 15.38 -8.79 -0.22
CA ALA A 131 14.58 -7.83 -0.99
C ALA A 131 15.27 -6.46 -0.99
N LEU A 132 14.82 -5.54 -1.85
CA LEU A 132 15.13 -4.13 -1.68
C LEU A 132 14.56 -3.63 -0.34
N ARG A 133 15.18 -2.61 0.25
CA ARG A 133 14.62 -1.97 1.44
C ARG A 133 13.23 -1.42 1.15
N GLU A 134 12.33 -1.50 2.12
CA GLU A 134 11.00 -0.91 1.97
C GLU A 134 11.08 0.59 1.66
N GLY A 135 10.15 1.06 0.85
CA GLY A 135 10.19 2.41 0.28
C GLY A 135 11.05 2.55 -0.97
N SER A 136 11.72 1.48 -1.42
CA SER A 136 12.49 1.52 -2.67
C SER A 136 11.61 1.47 -3.91
N VAL A 137 12.08 2.13 -4.97
CA VAL A 137 11.50 2.04 -6.31
C VAL A 137 11.88 0.72 -6.96
N LEU A 138 10.87 0.00 -7.45
CA LEU A 138 10.96 -1.14 -8.35
C LEU A 138 10.43 -0.77 -9.73
N TYR A 139 10.87 -1.53 -10.73
CA TYR A 139 10.32 -1.47 -12.08
C TYR A 139 9.71 -2.80 -12.48
N PRO A 140 8.78 -2.82 -13.45
CA PRO A 140 8.15 -4.07 -13.90
C PRO A 140 9.17 -5.14 -14.26
N ASN A 141 8.90 -6.36 -13.78
CA ASN A 141 9.71 -7.57 -13.94
C ASN A 141 11.04 -7.63 -13.17
N GLU A 142 11.39 -6.63 -12.37
CA GLU A 142 12.49 -6.81 -11.42
C GLU A 142 12.10 -7.80 -10.31
N PRO A 143 13.03 -8.63 -9.81
CA PRO A 143 12.82 -9.44 -8.62
C PRO A 143 12.69 -8.52 -7.40
N ALA A 144 11.49 -8.41 -6.85
CA ALA A 144 11.23 -7.61 -5.64
C ALA A 144 11.77 -8.31 -4.39
N ILE A 145 11.57 -9.63 -4.32
CA ILE A 145 11.94 -10.49 -3.20
C ILE A 145 12.55 -11.77 -3.77
N GLN A 146 13.65 -12.22 -3.20
CA GLN A 146 14.24 -13.55 -3.47
C GLN A 146 14.14 -14.41 -2.22
N ILE A 147 13.73 -15.67 -2.40
CA ILE A 147 13.53 -16.67 -1.37
C ILE A 147 14.40 -17.88 -1.69
N THR A 148 15.41 -18.12 -0.89
CA THR A 148 16.42 -19.17 -1.12
C THR A 148 16.43 -20.15 0.05
N SER A 149 16.37 -21.46 -0.21
CA SER A 149 16.65 -22.44 0.85
C SER A 149 18.13 -22.37 1.23
N SER A 150 18.41 -21.97 2.48
CA SER A 150 19.77 -21.74 2.98
C SER A 150 20.50 -23.04 3.33
N VAL A 151 19.75 -24.12 3.57
CA VAL A 151 20.26 -25.42 3.96
C VAL A 151 19.75 -26.48 2.99
N GLU A 152 20.65 -27.39 2.61
CA GLU A 152 20.33 -28.52 1.74
C GLU A 152 19.27 -29.43 2.35
N GLY A 153 18.33 -29.90 1.52
CA GLY A 153 17.20 -30.73 1.95
C GLY A 153 15.95 -29.95 2.38
N PHE A 154 16.00 -28.61 2.43
CA PHE A 154 14.87 -27.77 2.76
C PHE A 154 14.26 -27.04 1.57
N GLY A 155 14.66 -27.39 0.33
CA GLY A 155 14.14 -26.77 -0.89
C GLY A 155 12.61 -26.83 -1.04
N VAL A 156 11.98 -27.88 -0.53
CA VAL A 156 10.52 -28.07 -0.55
C VAL A 156 9.75 -26.97 0.19
N LEU A 157 10.36 -26.26 1.14
CA LEU A 157 9.71 -25.19 1.88
C LEU A 157 9.51 -23.93 1.05
N GLY A 158 10.25 -23.74 -0.05
CA GLY A 158 10.11 -22.56 -0.90
C GLY A 158 8.69 -22.36 -1.42
N ALA A 159 8.02 -23.43 -1.86
CA ALA A 159 6.65 -23.35 -2.37
C ALA A 159 5.62 -22.91 -1.32
N TRP A 160 5.86 -23.21 -0.05
CA TRP A 160 4.95 -22.83 1.06
C TRP A 160 4.83 -21.31 1.21
N PHE A 161 5.84 -20.54 0.83
CA PHE A 161 5.84 -19.08 0.94
C PHE A 161 4.93 -18.37 -0.08
N GLU A 162 4.55 -19.01 -1.19
CA GLU A 162 3.86 -18.36 -2.32
C GLU A 162 2.71 -17.47 -1.88
N SER A 163 1.67 -18.04 -1.26
CA SER A 163 0.44 -17.31 -0.92
C SER A 163 0.62 -16.27 0.17
N LYS A 164 1.63 -16.41 1.02
CA LYS A 164 1.90 -15.51 2.14
C LYS A 164 2.70 -14.30 1.69
N ILE A 165 3.81 -14.52 1.02
CA ILE A 165 4.68 -13.44 0.54
C ILE A 165 4.02 -12.64 -0.59
N LEU A 166 3.20 -13.27 -1.42
CA LEU A 166 2.46 -12.54 -2.45
C LEU A 166 1.52 -11.48 -1.89
N GLN A 167 1.08 -11.57 -0.62
CA GLN A 167 0.22 -10.55 0.01
C GLN A 167 0.87 -9.16 0.04
N VAL A 168 2.17 -9.05 -0.13
CA VAL A 168 2.89 -7.77 -0.29
C VAL A 168 2.33 -6.92 -1.45
N TRP A 169 1.56 -7.53 -2.37
CA TRP A 169 0.96 -6.80 -3.49
C TRP A 169 0.02 -5.68 -3.04
N SER A 170 -0.75 -5.87 -1.96
CA SER A 170 -1.78 -4.90 -1.54
C SER A 170 -1.16 -3.60 -1.01
N THR A 171 -0.16 -3.71 -0.16
CA THR A 171 0.59 -2.58 0.39
C THR A 171 1.44 -1.88 -0.66
N THR A 172 2.11 -2.65 -1.52
CA THR A 172 2.90 -2.13 -2.64
C THR A 172 2.01 -1.38 -3.65
N GLU A 173 0.84 -1.92 -3.97
CA GLU A 173 -0.12 -1.24 -4.86
C GLU A 173 -0.63 0.05 -4.23
N ARG A 174 -1.01 0.03 -2.95
CA ARG A 174 -1.48 1.21 -2.23
C ARG A 174 -0.42 2.30 -2.19
N ALA A 175 0.79 2.00 -1.78
CA ALA A 175 1.89 2.97 -1.73
C ALA A 175 2.20 3.56 -3.11
N THR A 176 2.19 2.73 -4.15
CA THR A 176 2.40 3.17 -5.53
C THR A 176 1.30 4.12 -5.98
N GLN A 177 0.04 3.78 -5.70
CA GLN A 177 -1.12 4.61 -6.03
C GLN A 177 -1.04 5.97 -5.35
N ASP A 178 -0.78 5.99 -4.04
CA ASP A 178 -0.71 7.22 -3.25
C ASP A 178 0.41 8.14 -3.74
N GLU A 179 1.61 7.62 -4.04
CA GLU A 179 2.72 8.43 -4.56
C GLU A 179 2.42 9.02 -5.95
N HIS A 180 1.85 8.25 -6.86
CA HIS A 180 1.47 8.78 -8.17
C HIS A 180 0.35 9.81 -8.05
N PHE A 181 -0.59 9.61 -7.14
CA PHE A 181 -1.65 10.60 -6.89
C PHE A 181 -1.10 11.90 -6.31
N LEU A 182 -0.17 11.81 -5.34
CA LEU A 182 0.55 12.97 -4.81
C LEU A 182 1.25 13.77 -5.91
N LEU A 183 1.89 13.11 -6.88
CA LEU A 183 2.52 13.79 -8.01
C LEU A 183 1.49 14.58 -8.83
N ARG A 184 0.29 14.05 -9.07
CA ARG A 184 -0.77 14.77 -9.79
C ARG A 184 -1.29 15.98 -9.02
N ILE A 185 -1.37 15.89 -7.70
CA ILE A 185 -1.74 17.03 -6.84
C ILE A 185 -0.65 18.11 -6.92
N LYS A 186 0.63 17.75 -6.81
CA LYS A 186 1.77 18.68 -6.95
C LYS A 186 1.76 19.42 -8.28
N GLU A 187 1.47 18.73 -9.38
CA GLU A 187 1.34 19.35 -10.71
C GLU A 187 0.24 20.42 -10.71
N ARG A 188 -0.87 20.21 -10.01
CA ARG A 188 -1.97 21.15 -9.90
C ARG A 188 -1.63 22.35 -9.02
N ILE A 189 -0.90 22.14 -7.93
CA ILE A 189 -0.35 23.24 -7.13
C ILE A 189 0.56 24.10 -7.99
N ARG A 190 1.43 23.50 -8.81
CA ARG A 190 2.31 24.21 -9.75
C ARG A 190 1.58 24.94 -10.86
N LYS A 191 0.36 24.53 -11.26
CA LYS A 191 -0.49 25.31 -12.18
C LYS A 191 -0.93 26.64 -11.53
N VAL A 192 -1.18 26.66 -10.23
CA VAL A 192 -1.55 27.86 -9.46
C VAL A 192 -0.33 28.72 -9.18
N ASP A 193 0.72 28.14 -8.62
CA ASP A 193 1.96 28.82 -8.25
C ASP A 193 3.20 28.04 -8.71
N PRO A 194 3.73 28.35 -9.91
CA PRO A 194 4.94 27.71 -10.43
C PRO A 194 6.20 27.95 -9.60
N ASP A 195 6.24 29.06 -8.84
CA ASP A 195 7.42 29.49 -8.08
C ASP A 195 7.34 29.09 -6.60
N MET A 196 6.28 28.45 -6.16
CA MET A 196 6.17 27.93 -4.80
C MET A 196 7.36 27.05 -4.46
N SER A 197 7.95 27.20 -3.28
CA SER A 197 9.06 26.35 -2.85
C SER A 197 8.67 24.88 -2.82
N GLU A 198 9.62 23.98 -3.05
CA GLU A 198 9.34 22.54 -3.05
C GLU A 198 8.78 22.06 -1.70
N ASP A 199 9.28 22.62 -0.59
CA ASP A 199 8.78 22.27 0.75
C ASP A 199 7.32 22.66 0.94
N MET A 200 6.90 23.83 0.42
CA MET A 200 5.49 24.26 0.48
C MET A 200 4.61 23.44 -0.44
N VAL A 201 5.09 23.07 -1.64
CA VAL A 201 4.35 22.16 -2.53
C VAL A 201 4.15 20.80 -1.86
N ASN A 202 5.21 20.26 -1.25
CA ASN A 202 5.15 18.99 -0.51
C ASN A 202 4.17 19.07 0.67
N PHE A 203 4.22 20.16 1.43
CA PHE A 203 3.31 20.38 2.56
C PHE A 203 1.86 20.38 2.10
N TRP A 204 1.49 21.27 1.17
CA TRP A 204 0.11 21.39 0.68
C TRP A 204 -0.39 20.11 0.04
N ALA A 205 0.43 19.45 -0.79
CA ALA A 205 0.04 18.19 -1.41
C ALA A 205 -0.20 17.09 -0.39
N SER A 206 0.65 17.00 0.65
CA SER A 206 0.56 15.94 1.66
C SER A 206 -0.68 16.04 2.55
N ILE A 207 -1.24 17.23 2.73
CA ILE A 207 -2.46 17.42 3.54
C ILE A 207 -3.75 17.46 2.72
N THR A 208 -3.67 17.42 1.37
CA THR A 208 -4.85 17.51 0.50
C THR A 208 -5.79 16.31 0.66
N ILE A 209 -5.26 15.14 0.97
CA ILE A 209 -6.02 13.89 1.08
C ILE A 209 -6.03 13.39 2.52
N THR A 210 -7.22 13.03 3.00
CA THR A 210 -7.43 12.42 4.32
C THR A 210 -8.07 11.04 4.17
N ASP A 211 -7.49 10.02 4.83
CA ASP A 211 -8.01 8.65 4.78
C ASP A 211 -9.17 8.45 5.75
N PHE A 212 -10.33 8.03 5.24
CA PHE A 212 -11.53 7.60 5.97
C PHE A 212 -11.84 6.11 5.75
N GLY A 213 -10.83 5.33 5.42
CA GLY A 213 -10.99 3.98 4.91
C GLY A 213 -11.11 2.87 5.96
N ASP A 214 -11.19 3.16 7.26
CA ASP A 214 -11.20 2.12 8.30
C ASP A 214 -12.30 1.06 8.06
N ARG A 215 -13.52 1.48 7.78
CA ARG A 215 -14.66 0.60 7.46
C ARG A 215 -14.67 0.00 6.05
N ALA A 216 -13.72 0.39 5.20
CA ALA A 216 -13.64 -0.07 3.81
C ALA A 216 -12.65 -1.23 3.61
N GLY A 217 -11.83 -1.57 4.62
CA GLY A 217 -11.00 -2.77 4.61
C GLY A 217 -11.83 -4.04 4.73
N MET A 218 -11.38 -5.14 4.13
CA MET A 218 -12.03 -6.44 4.25
C MET A 218 -11.87 -7.03 5.66
N THR A 219 -10.78 -6.67 6.34
CA THR A 219 -10.51 -7.07 7.73
C THR A 219 -9.98 -5.89 8.53
N ILE A 220 -9.98 -6.01 9.86
CA ILE A 220 -9.38 -5.01 10.76
C ILE A 220 -7.89 -4.86 10.45
N GLU A 221 -7.18 -5.97 10.27
CA GLU A 221 -5.75 -6.01 10.00
C GLU A 221 -5.41 -5.32 8.66
N GLU A 222 -6.24 -5.48 7.65
CA GLU A 222 -6.07 -4.77 6.37
C GLU A 222 -6.29 -3.27 6.53
N SER A 223 -7.29 -2.85 7.32
CA SER A 223 -7.52 -1.44 7.62
C SER A 223 -6.34 -0.79 8.34
N GLU A 224 -5.77 -1.49 9.33
CA GLU A 224 -4.55 -1.05 10.02
C GLU A 224 -3.37 -0.89 9.05
N GLU A 225 -3.15 -1.90 8.21
CA GLU A 225 -2.01 -1.97 7.31
C GLU A 225 -2.08 -0.90 6.20
N LEU A 226 -3.20 -0.85 5.48
CA LEU A 226 -3.38 0.12 4.39
C LEU A 226 -3.51 1.56 4.91
N GLY A 227 -4.08 1.76 6.11
CA GLY A 227 -4.12 3.07 6.77
C GLY A 227 -2.72 3.55 7.19
N MET A 228 -1.83 2.65 7.64
CA MET A 228 -0.43 2.99 7.90
C MET A 228 0.31 3.33 6.60
N VAL A 229 0.11 2.55 5.54
CA VAL A 229 0.75 2.77 4.23
C VAL A 229 0.38 4.13 3.65
N HIS A 230 -0.88 4.56 3.78
CA HIS A 230 -1.32 5.90 3.38
C HIS A 230 -0.45 7.01 3.99
N LEU A 231 -0.05 6.86 5.25
CA LEU A 231 0.74 7.85 5.98
C LEU A 231 2.23 7.90 5.57
N TYR A 232 2.70 7.02 4.71
CA TYR A 232 4.00 7.20 4.07
C TYR A 232 4.00 8.40 3.11
N THR A 233 2.87 8.68 2.48
CA THR A 233 2.70 9.70 1.44
C THR A 233 1.94 10.92 1.94
N PHE A 234 0.76 10.72 2.54
CA PHE A 234 -0.14 11.77 3.04
C PHE A 234 -0.04 11.92 4.56
N GLY A 235 -0.48 13.06 5.09
CA GLY A 235 -0.42 13.34 6.53
C GLY A 235 -1.78 13.28 7.23
N GLY A 236 -2.90 13.31 6.49
CA GLY A 236 -4.26 13.34 7.03
C GLY A 236 -4.88 11.95 7.14
N THR A 237 -5.46 11.60 8.29
CA THR A 237 -6.22 10.36 8.45
C THR A 237 -7.18 10.41 9.63
N ASP A 238 -8.36 9.83 9.43
CA ASP A 238 -9.33 9.46 10.48
C ASP A 238 -9.30 7.95 10.76
N THR A 239 -8.49 7.17 10.02
CA THR A 239 -8.26 5.75 10.25
C THR A 239 -7.26 5.56 11.38
N PHE A 240 -7.73 5.70 12.64
CA PHE A 240 -6.86 5.66 13.83
C PHE A 240 -6.17 4.33 14.05
N SER A 241 -6.72 3.24 13.58
CA SER A 241 -6.04 1.93 13.60
C SER A 241 -4.72 1.97 12.83
N GLY A 242 -4.71 2.51 11.60
CA GLY A 242 -3.51 2.73 10.80
C GLY A 242 -2.59 3.81 11.37
N ALA A 243 -3.17 4.92 11.88
CA ALA A 243 -2.42 5.99 12.55
C ALA A 243 -1.64 5.47 13.77
N TYR A 244 -2.25 4.59 14.58
CA TYR A 244 -1.60 3.97 15.72
C TYR A 244 -0.40 3.10 15.29
N GLN A 245 -0.54 2.33 14.21
CA GLN A 245 0.56 1.54 13.67
C GLN A 245 1.71 2.44 13.19
N ALA A 246 1.42 3.52 12.46
CA ALA A 246 2.42 4.49 12.03
C ALA A 246 3.14 5.15 13.22
N TRP A 247 2.40 5.56 14.22
CA TRP A 247 2.95 6.17 15.43
C TRP A 247 3.83 5.20 16.22
N LYS A 248 3.40 3.96 16.41
CA LYS A 248 4.21 2.92 17.09
C LYS A 248 5.48 2.60 16.31
N ASN A 249 5.37 2.41 14.99
CA ASN A 249 6.50 2.10 14.13
C ASN A 249 7.40 3.33 13.82
N SER A 250 7.09 4.50 14.35
CA SER A 250 7.93 5.71 14.34
C SER A 250 8.54 6.02 15.72
N ASN A 251 8.64 5.04 16.61
CA ASN A 251 9.08 5.23 17.98
C ASN A 251 8.28 6.33 18.74
N GLU A 252 6.97 6.34 18.52
CA GLU A 252 6.01 7.26 19.14
C GLU A 252 6.27 8.75 18.80
N THR A 253 6.80 9.02 17.61
CA THR A 253 7.08 10.38 17.13
C THR A 253 5.78 11.17 16.95
N ILE A 254 5.73 12.39 17.49
CA ILE A 254 4.61 13.31 17.36
C ILE A 254 4.56 13.86 15.91
N GLY A 255 3.34 14.02 15.38
CA GLY A 255 3.10 14.65 14.07
C GLY A 255 3.28 13.72 12.87
N VAL A 256 3.28 12.39 13.08
CA VAL A 256 3.26 11.43 11.96
C VAL A 256 1.92 11.39 11.24
N PHE A 257 0.85 11.83 11.88
CA PHE A 257 -0.49 11.95 11.32
C PHE A 257 -1.25 13.13 11.90
N SER A 258 -2.34 13.54 11.25
CA SER A 258 -3.26 14.57 11.74
C SER A 258 -4.71 14.21 11.44
N SER A 259 -5.61 14.67 12.32
CA SER A 259 -7.06 14.64 12.17
C SER A 259 -7.66 15.91 12.77
N VAL A 260 -8.94 16.16 12.56
CA VAL A 260 -9.68 17.29 13.09
C VAL A 260 -10.94 16.83 13.81
N ASN A 261 -11.52 17.70 14.67
CA ASN A 261 -12.84 17.43 15.23
C ASN A 261 -13.88 17.32 14.11
N ALA A 262 -14.62 16.22 14.06
CA ALA A 262 -15.59 15.98 13.00
C ALA A 262 -16.93 15.43 13.53
N LEU A 263 -18.04 15.92 12.94
CA LEU A 263 -19.37 15.42 13.18
C LEU A 263 -19.75 14.30 12.23
N ALA A 264 -20.39 13.26 12.77
CA ALA A 264 -21.09 12.27 11.97
C ALA A 264 -22.61 12.61 11.92
N HIS A 265 -23.32 12.09 10.90
CA HIS A 265 -24.77 12.25 10.77
C HIS A 265 -25.54 11.93 12.05
N ARG A 266 -25.16 10.84 12.77
CA ARG A 266 -25.80 10.46 14.04
C ARG A 266 -25.71 11.54 15.12
N ASN A 267 -24.69 12.39 15.09
CA ASN A 267 -24.59 13.50 16.03
C ASN A 267 -25.65 14.53 15.72
N VAL A 268 -25.78 14.94 14.45
CA VAL A 268 -26.83 15.88 14.00
C VAL A 268 -28.23 15.33 14.33
N GLN A 269 -28.48 14.05 13.99
CA GLN A 269 -29.76 13.38 14.24
C GLN A 269 -30.12 13.26 15.73
N SER A 270 -29.15 13.36 16.64
CA SER A 270 -29.38 13.29 18.08
C SER A 270 -29.95 14.60 18.66
N TYR A 271 -29.90 15.71 17.92
CA TYR A 271 -30.46 17.00 18.31
C TYR A 271 -31.86 17.18 17.74
N THR A 272 -32.66 18.06 18.38
CA THR A 272 -34.02 18.38 17.92
C THR A 272 -34.03 19.10 16.58
N ASN A 273 -32.99 19.92 16.33
CA ASN A 273 -32.75 20.56 15.04
C ASN A 273 -31.25 20.65 14.76
N GLU A 274 -30.93 20.79 13.51
CA GLU A 274 -29.57 20.77 12.99
C GLU A 274 -28.73 21.96 13.44
N ASN A 275 -29.33 23.14 13.47
CA ASN A 275 -28.67 24.38 13.90
C ASN A 275 -28.21 24.33 15.37
N ASP A 276 -29.00 23.72 16.25
CA ASP A 276 -28.60 23.54 17.66
C ASP A 276 -27.37 22.64 17.79
N CYS A 277 -27.29 21.60 16.97
CA CYS A 277 -26.13 20.74 16.92
C CYS A 277 -24.87 21.53 16.51
N TYR A 278 -24.93 22.25 15.40
CA TYR A 278 -23.78 23.00 14.89
C TYR A 278 -23.32 24.08 15.88
N ASN A 279 -24.25 24.81 16.48
CA ASN A 279 -23.92 25.79 17.51
C ASN A 279 -23.28 25.14 18.76
N ALA A 280 -23.80 24.01 19.23
CA ALA A 280 -23.27 23.33 20.40
C ALA A 280 -21.80 22.88 20.14
N ILE A 281 -21.52 22.32 18.96
CA ILE A 281 -20.18 21.87 18.59
C ILE A 281 -19.24 23.07 18.42
N TYR A 282 -19.63 24.09 17.67
CA TYR A 282 -18.82 25.31 17.51
C TYR A 282 -18.45 25.94 18.86
N ASN A 283 -19.39 26.00 19.78
CA ASN A 283 -19.16 26.56 21.11
C ASN A 283 -18.29 25.66 22.01
N SER A 284 -18.23 24.35 21.74
CA SER A 284 -17.37 23.43 22.47
C SER A 284 -15.91 23.48 22.00
N CYS A 285 -15.65 23.95 20.78
CA CYS A 285 -14.29 24.08 20.23
C CYS A 285 -13.57 25.27 20.88
N LYS A 286 -12.25 25.12 21.06
CA LYS A 286 -11.35 26.18 21.51
C LYS A 286 -10.99 27.11 20.36
N ASP A 287 -10.43 28.29 20.71
CA ASP A 287 -9.91 29.20 19.70
C ASP A 287 -8.81 28.53 18.86
N ASN A 288 -8.80 28.86 17.58
CA ASN A 288 -7.93 28.29 16.54
C ASN A 288 -8.14 26.78 16.25
N GLU A 289 -9.20 26.15 16.75
CA GLU A 289 -9.54 24.79 16.36
C GLU A 289 -10.28 24.73 15.03
N ILE A 290 -10.10 23.61 14.33
CA ILE A 290 -10.80 23.25 13.09
C ILE A 290 -11.91 22.29 13.46
N VAL A 291 -13.14 22.53 12.94
CA VAL A 291 -14.26 21.63 13.13
C VAL A 291 -14.95 21.33 11.81
N SER A 292 -15.01 20.05 11.47
CA SER A 292 -15.68 19.54 10.26
C SER A 292 -17.10 19.09 10.59
N MET A 293 -18.07 19.69 9.92
CA MET A 293 -19.51 19.49 10.15
C MET A 293 -20.16 18.94 8.88
N VAL A 294 -20.69 17.71 8.95
CA VAL A 294 -21.48 17.13 7.86
C VAL A 294 -22.71 17.98 7.63
N ASP A 295 -23.01 18.33 6.37
CA ASP A 295 -24.02 19.32 6.03
C ASP A 295 -25.26 18.77 5.31
N ASP A 296 -25.25 17.51 4.91
CA ASP A 296 -26.27 16.86 4.10
C ASP A 296 -27.27 15.98 4.88
N CYS A 297 -27.35 16.15 6.21
CA CYS A 297 -28.30 15.38 7.02
C CYS A 297 -29.76 15.58 6.57
N TYR A 298 -30.13 16.80 6.21
CA TYR A 298 -31.50 17.15 5.80
C TYR A 298 -31.53 17.98 4.53
N ASP A 299 -30.90 19.16 4.53
CA ASP A 299 -30.82 20.07 3.37
C ASP A 299 -29.45 20.75 3.34
N ALA A 300 -28.54 20.18 2.56
CA ALA A 300 -27.16 20.64 2.45
C ALA A 300 -27.06 22.14 2.11
N LYS A 301 -27.87 22.63 1.16
CA LYS A 301 -27.87 24.04 0.75
C LYS A 301 -28.30 24.97 1.87
N ASN A 302 -29.32 24.59 2.61
CA ASN A 302 -29.77 25.33 3.78
C ASN A 302 -28.74 25.32 4.90
N SER A 303 -28.14 24.16 5.18
CA SER A 303 -27.12 23.97 6.20
C SER A 303 -25.89 24.84 5.93
N VAL A 304 -25.34 24.77 4.72
CA VAL A 304 -24.17 25.55 4.31
C VAL A 304 -24.43 27.04 4.43
N LYS A 305 -25.54 27.55 3.83
CA LYS A 305 -25.80 28.96 3.71
C LYS A 305 -26.32 29.60 5.00
N ASN A 306 -27.25 28.94 5.70
CA ASN A 306 -27.99 29.54 6.79
C ASN A 306 -27.55 29.09 8.19
N MET A 307 -26.66 28.08 8.30
CA MET A 307 -26.19 27.56 9.56
C MET A 307 -24.65 27.59 9.68
N LEU A 308 -23.90 27.05 8.73
CA LEU A 308 -22.44 26.94 8.81
C LEU A 308 -21.71 28.25 8.45
N LEU A 309 -22.13 28.94 7.38
CA LEU A 309 -21.58 30.26 7.03
C LEU A 309 -21.73 31.28 8.16
N PRO A 310 -22.88 31.39 8.85
CA PRO A 310 -23.01 32.27 10.03
C PRO A 310 -22.00 31.96 11.14
N LEU A 311 -21.62 30.69 11.36
CA LEU A 311 -20.61 30.32 12.34
C LEU A 311 -19.20 30.76 11.91
N ALA A 312 -18.87 30.64 10.62
CA ALA A 312 -17.61 31.14 10.09
C ALA A 312 -17.53 32.69 10.19
N LEU A 313 -18.63 33.40 9.89
CA LEU A 313 -18.73 34.86 10.07
C LEU A 313 -18.63 35.26 11.55
N LYS A 314 -19.22 34.46 12.44
CA LYS A 314 -19.07 34.66 13.89
C LYS A 314 -17.60 34.54 14.29
N SER A 315 -16.89 33.53 13.82
CA SER A 315 -15.44 33.35 14.06
C SER A 315 -14.65 34.57 13.57
N PHE A 316 -14.95 35.07 12.37
CA PHE A 316 -14.32 36.24 11.79
C PHE A 316 -14.54 37.49 12.66
N ASN A 317 -15.77 37.76 13.06
CA ASN A 317 -16.14 38.93 13.85
C ASN A 317 -15.58 38.90 15.28
N GLU A 318 -15.50 37.72 15.88
CA GLU A 318 -14.92 37.50 17.21
C GLU A 318 -13.41 37.44 17.22
N GLY A 319 -12.76 37.21 16.05
CA GLY A 319 -11.32 37.07 15.92
C GLY A 319 -10.76 35.84 16.66
N ASN A 320 -11.60 34.81 16.87
CA ASN A 320 -11.21 33.63 17.64
C ASN A 320 -10.48 32.55 16.84
N GLY A 321 -10.37 32.71 15.51
CA GLY A 321 -9.60 31.83 14.61
C GLY A 321 -10.16 30.41 14.41
N LYS A 322 -11.42 30.15 14.85
CA LYS A 322 -12.05 28.84 14.61
C LYS A 322 -12.37 28.66 13.15
N VAL A 323 -11.91 27.57 12.56
CA VAL A 323 -12.17 27.24 11.16
C VAL A 323 -13.38 26.32 11.07
N VAL A 324 -14.43 26.77 10.39
CA VAL A 324 -15.63 25.98 10.11
C VAL A 324 -15.44 25.27 8.78
N VAL A 325 -15.55 23.94 8.79
CA VAL A 325 -15.42 23.11 7.58
C VAL A 325 -16.78 22.48 7.30
N ALA A 326 -17.41 22.87 6.19
CA ALA A 326 -18.61 22.20 5.69
C ALA A 326 -18.19 20.90 5.01
N ARG A 327 -18.87 19.79 5.32
CA ARG A 327 -18.54 18.47 4.75
C ARG A 327 -19.68 17.93 3.90
N PRO A 328 -19.65 18.19 2.58
CA PRO A 328 -20.48 17.47 1.62
C PRO A 328 -20.18 15.98 1.66
N ASP A 329 -21.19 15.11 1.83
CA ASP A 329 -21.01 13.66 1.96
C ASP A 329 -21.85 12.90 0.91
N SER A 330 -22.77 13.59 0.21
CA SER A 330 -23.58 12.99 -0.85
C SER A 330 -23.98 13.99 -1.93
N SER A 331 -24.21 13.45 -3.13
CA SER A 331 -24.71 14.17 -4.29
C SER A 331 -26.19 13.88 -4.55
N LYS A 332 -26.92 14.85 -5.06
CA LYS A 332 -28.28 14.66 -5.63
C LYS A 332 -28.38 15.25 -7.02
N ASP A 333 -29.41 14.87 -7.76
CA ASP A 333 -29.65 15.40 -9.12
C ASP A 333 -29.70 16.93 -9.14
N GLY A 334 -28.81 17.54 -9.91
CA GLY A 334 -28.67 18.98 -10.07
C GLY A 334 -27.99 19.72 -8.91
N TYR A 335 -27.41 19.00 -7.93
CA TYR A 335 -26.61 19.60 -6.86
C TYR A 335 -25.62 18.56 -6.33
N THR A 336 -24.50 18.44 -7.01
CA THR A 336 -23.42 17.51 -6.71
C THR A 336 -22.56 18.00 -5.52
N THR A 337 -21.69 17.15 -4.99
CA THR A 337 -20.71 17.57 -3.98
C THR A 337 -19.75 18.62 -4.54
N LEU A 338 -19.39 18.57 -5.83
CA LEU A 338 -18.64 19.63 -6.49
C LEU A 338 -19.40 20.96 -6.50
N ASP A 339 -20.73 20.96 -6.77
CA ASP A 339 -21.54 22.17 -6.71
C ASP A 339 -21.56 22.75 -5.30
N GLN A 340 -21.63 21.89 -4.27
CA GLN A 340 -21.59 22.28 -2.86
C GLN A 340 -20.23 22.91 -2.50
N ILE A 341 -19.12 22.29 -2.91
CA ILE A 341 -17.77 22.79 -2.70
C ILE A 341 -17.59 24.17 -3.35
N ILE A 342 -18.05 24.32 -4.59
CA ILE A 342 -18.01 25.59 -5.31
C ILE A 342 -18.87 26.64 -4.58
N GLU A 343 -20.07 26.31 -4.11
CA GLU A 343 -20.93 27.22 -3.36
C GLU A 343 -20.28 27.68 -2.05
N ILE A 344 -19.57 26.79 -1.33
CA ILE A 344 -18.82 27.14 -0.11
C ILE A 344 -17.73 28.18 -0.44
N CYS A 345 -16.99 27.99 -1.52
CA CYS A 345 -15.96 28.93 -1.96
C CYS A 345 -16.57 30.28 -2.39
N ASP A 346 -17.64 30.25 -3.21
CA ASP A 346 -18.32 31.44 -3.70
C ASP A 346 -18.92 32.26 -2.53
N LEU A 347 -19.61 31.61 -1.59
CA LEU A 347 -20.15 32.25 -0.37
C LEU A 347 -19.05 32.86 0.51
N SER A 348 -17.91 32.20 0.64
CA SER A 348 -16.77 32.74 1.38
C SER A 348 -16.25 34.02 0.74
N VAL A 349 -16.13 34.06 -0.59
CA VAL A 349 -15.70 35.24 -1.35
C VAL A 349 -16.72 36.37 -1.22
N GLU A 350 -18.03 36.11 -1.39
CA GLU A 350 -19.11 37.07 -1.26
C GLU A 350 -19.14 37.73 0.14
N ASN A 351 -18.69 37.02 1.15
CA ASN A 351 -18.74 37.47 2.55
C ASN A 351 -17.38 37.91 3.12
N GLY A 352 -16.32 38.00 2.26
CA GLY A 352 -15.01 38.49 2.67
C GLY A 352 -14.16 37.51 3.49
N LEU A 353 -14.52 36.22 3.48
CA LEU A 353 -13.78 35.14 4.16
C LEU A 353 -12.68 34.56 3.26
N PHE A 354 -11.92 35.41 2.61
CA PHE A 354 -10.83 35.00 1.71
C PHE A 354 -9.68 36.01 1.71
N THR A 355 -8.55 35.58 1.18
CA THR A 355 -7.41 36.44 0.82
C THR A 355 -7.05 36.21 -0.65
N GLU A 356 -6.16 37.05 -1.19
CA GLU A 356 -5.68 36.88 -2.56
C GLU A 356 -4.14 36.73 -2.56
N ILE A 357 -3.68 35.85 -3.46
CA ILE A 357 -2.25 35.75 -3.79
C ILE A 357 -2.08 36.03 -5.28
N THR A 358 -1.04 36.78 -5.65
CA THR A 358 -0.67 37.02 -7.05
C THR A 358 0.57 36.20 -7.37
N THR A 359 0.46 35.35 -8.38
CA THR A 359 1.53 34.48 -8.88
C THR A 359 1.81 34.82 -10.35
N LYS A 360 2.78 34.13 -10.97
CA LYS A 360 3.05 34.30 -12.41
C LYS A 360 1.87 33.86 -13.30
N THR A 361 0.98 33.03 -12.80
CA THR A 361 -0.17 32.49 -13.56
C THR A 361 -1.44 33.31 -13.38
N GLY A 362 -1.49 34.24 -12.41
CA GLY A 362 -2.64 35.10 -12.16
C GLY A 362 -2.83 35.44 -10.68
N THR A 363 -3.98 36.04 -10.38
CA THR A 363 -4.44 36.29 -9.01
C THR A 363 -5.40 35.20 -8.60
N TRP A 364 -5.15 34.60 -7.44
CA TRP A 364 -5.87 33.44 -6.93
C TRP A 364 -6.50 33.74 -5.59
N LYS A 365 -7.72 33.27 -5.38
CA LYS A 365 -8.44 33.40 -4.12
C LYS A 365 -8.08 32.24 -3.20
N CYS A 366 -7.79 32.56 -1.94
CA CYS A 366 -7.40 31.64 -0.87
C CYS A 366 -8.44 31.65 0.25
N GLY A 367 -8.88 30.50 0.71
CA GLY A 367 -9.83 30.36 1.83
C GLY A 367 -9.20 30.73 3.18
N THR A 368 -10.04 31.17 4.15
CA THR A 368 -9.56 31.54 5.49
C THR A 368 -10.28 30.77 6.61
N LEU A 369 -11.53 31.08 6.89
CA LEU A 369 -12.27 30.54 8.05
C LEU A 369 -13.47 29.66 7.69
N PHE A 370 -13.84 29.59 6.40
CA PHE A 370 -14.88 28.71 5.90
C PHE A 370 -14.34 27.84 4.79
N HIS A 371 -14.17 26.55 5.09
CA HIS A 371 -13.54 25.58 4.23
C HIS A 371 -14.50 24.43 3.90
N PHE A 372 -14.08 23.56 2.99
CA PHE A 372 -14.77 22.30 2.71
C PHE A 372 -13.92 21.08 3.06
N LEU A 373 -14.58 19.95 3.29
CA LEU A 373 -13.99 18.61 3.28
C LEU A 373 -14.91 17.70 2.48
N ASP A 374 -14.52 17.31 1.27
CA ASP A 374 -15.31 16.35 0.50
C ASP A 374 -15.32 14.99 1.19
N GLY A 375 -16.50 14.54 1.62
CA GLY A 375 -16.72 13.30 2.35
C GLY A 375 -17.20 12.12 1.49
N ASP A 376 -17.52 12.34 0.21
CA ASP A 376 -18.21 11.37 -0.67
C ASP A 376 -17.34 10.16 -1.09
N GLY A 377 -16.09 10.07 -0.63
CA GLY A 377 -15.22 8.90 -0.81
C GLY A 377 -14.88 8.58 -2.26
N LYS A 378 -14.74 9.59 -3.08
CA LYS A 378 -14.52 9.56 -4.53
C LYS A 378 -13.23 8.85 -4.93
N SER A 379 -13.16 8.51 -6.20
CA SER A 379 -11.92 8.03 -6.82
C SER A 379 -10.86 9.14 -6.91
N CYS A 380 -9.61 8.77 -7.07
CA CYS A 380 -8.53 9.75 -7.32
C CYS A 380 -8.80 10.60 -8.56
N GLU A 381 -9.42 10.03 -9.59
CA GLU A 381 -9.76 10.71 -10.84
C GLU A 381 -10.79 11.81 -10.60
N ASP A 382 -11.90 11.48 -9.92
CA ASP A 382 -12.96 12.45 -9.61
C ASP A 382 -12.40 13.62 -8.78
N ILE A 383 -11.54 13.34 -7.79
CA ILE A 383 -10.89 14.40 -6.98
C ILE A 383 -10.01 15.30 -7.85
N LEU A 384 -9.25 14.74 -8.79
CA LEU A 384 -8.42 15.56 -9.70
C LEU A 384 -9.28 16.44 -10.64
N GLU A 385 -10.44 15.97 -11.08
CA GLU A 385 -11.40 16.75 -11.85
C GLU A 385 -12.02 17.88 -11.03
N GLU A 386 -12.33 17.65 -9.77
CA GLU A 386 -12.80 18.68 -8.85
C GLU A 386 -11.73 19.75 -8.58
N ILE A 387 -10.49 19.34 -8.36
CA ILE A 387 -9.35 20.25 -8.21
C ILE A 387 -9.20 21.12 -9.48
N ASP A 388 -9.23 20.50 -10.67
CA ASP A 388 -9.14 21.24 -11.95
C ASP A 388 -10.32 22.22 -12.12
N SER A 389 -11.53 21.87 -11.65
CA SER A 389 -12.71 22.74 -11.65
C SER A 389 -12.55 23.95 -10.72
N LEU A 390 -11.98 23.77 -9.52
CA LEU A 390 -11.67 24.85 -8.60
C LEU A 390 -10.61 25.80 -9.17
N ILE A 391 -9.57 25.26 -9.77
CA ILE A 391 -8.52 26.05 -10.47
C ILE A 391 -9.13 26.88 -11.59
N ALA A 392 -10.02 26.30 -12.40
CA ALA A 392 -10.68 27.02 -13.49
C ALA A 392 -11.54 28.22 -13.01
N LYS A 393 -12.02 28.18 -11.77
CA LYS A 393 -12.74 29.29 -11.13
C LYS A 393 -11.83 30.30 -10.41
N GLY A 394 -10.52 30.14 -10.45
CA GLY A 394 -9.57 31.06 -9.83
C GLY A 394 -9.33 30.80 -8.34
N TYR A 395 -9.64 29.61 -7.84
CA TYR A 395 -9.38 29.20 -6.46
C TYR A 395 -8.03 28.50 -6.33
N ALA A 396 -7.21 28.91 -5.35
CA ALA A 396 -6.03 28.17 -4.91
C ALA A 396 -6.51 26.98 -4.06
N PHE A 397 -6.94 25.91 -4.70
CA PHE A 397 -7.71 24.79 -4.13
C PHE A 397 -7.15 24.29 -2.79
N TYR A 398 -5.82 24.18 -2.69
CA TYR A 398 -5.11 23.68 -1.51
C TYR A 398 -5.28 24.54 -0.24
N THR A 399 -5.82 25.75 -0.38
CA THR A 399 -6.13 26.63 0.76
C THR A 399 -7.59 26.58 1.16
N TRP A 400 -8.46 25.90 0.40
CA TRP A 400 -9.91 25.92 0.59
C TRP A 400 -10.45 24.69 1.30
N GLY A 401 -9.75 23.58 1.26
CA GLY A 401 -10.23 22.36 1.86
C GLY A 401 -9.41 21.13 1.55
N LEU A 402 -9.98 20.00 1.94
CA LEU A 402 -9.40 18.68 1.86
C LEU A 402 -10.37 17.72 1.16
N PHE A 403 -9.84 16.59 0.70
CA PHE A 403 -10.63 15.52 0.10
C PHE A 403 -10.50 14.24 0.93
N GLY A 404 -11.64 13.72 1.36
CA GLY A 404 -11.72 12.46 2.08
C GLY A 404 -11.75 11.27 1.14
N GLN A 405 -10.93 10.27 1.41
CA GLN A 405 -10.94 9.01 0.67
C GLN A 405 -11.24 7.83 1.60
N GLY A 406 -12.28 7.08 1.27
CA GLY A 406 -12.66 5.86 1.97
C GLY A 406 -12.57 4.64 1.07
N GLY A 407 -13.73 4.10 0.67
CA GLY A 407 -13.83 2.93 -0.22
C GLY A 407 -13.23 3.14 -1.61
N GLY A 408 -13.24 4.37 -2.15
CA GLY A 408 -12.79 4.66 -3.51
C GLY A 408 -11.35 4.25 -3.81
N LEU A 409 -10.44 4.37 -2.85
CA LEU A 409 -9.06 3.89 -2.97
C LEU A 409 -8.93 2.38 -2.74
N ARG A 410 -9.60 1.85 -1.70
CA ARG A 410 -9.40 0.47 -1.28
C ARG A 410 -10.10 -0.54 -2.18
N ASN A 411 -11.28 -0.20 -2.69
CA ASN A 411 -12.10 -1.08 -3.53
C ASN A 411 -11.45 -1.39 -4.90
N ASN A 412 -10.47 -0.61 -5.34
CA ASN A 412 -9.79 -0.78 -6.62
C ASN A 412 -8.47 -1.56 -6.52
N LEU A 413 -8.00 -1.91 -5.31
CA LEU A 413 -6.78 -2.70 -5.13
C LEU A 413 -7.01 -4.16 -5.57
N LYS A 414 -6.15 -4.66 -6.47
CA LYS A 414 -6.23 -6.03 -7.00
C LYS A 414 -4.83 -6.54 -7.31
N ARG A 415 -4.52 -7.78 -6.89
CA ARG A 415 -3.24 -8.43 -7.22
C ARG A 415 -2.88 -8.34 -8.72
N ASP A 416 -3.89 -8.37 -9.60
CA ASP A 416 -3.69 -8.38 -11.04
C ASP A 416 -3.41 -6.98 -11.62
N ASN A 417 -3.59 -5.92 -10.85
CA ASN A 417 -3.23 -4.56 -11.26
C ASN A 417 -1.72 -4.43 -11.46
N LEU A 418 -0.92 -4.84 -10.50
CA LEU A 418 0.53 -4.96 -10.63
C LEU A 418 0.96 -6.30 -11.22
N SER A 419 0.04 -7.26 -11.36
CA SER A 419 0.31 -8.62 -11.85
C SER A 419 1.40 -9.33 -11.05
N ALA A 420 1.29 -9.29 -9.71
CA ALA A 420 2.23 -9.92 -8.78
C ALA A 420 2.37 -11.43 -9.04
N LYS A 421 3.61 -11.92 -9.07
CA LYS A 421 3.94 -13.31 -9.40
C LYS A 421 5.01 -13.86 -8.47
N TYR A 422 4.77 -15.07 -7.98
CA TYR A 422 5.74 -15.95 -7.34
C TYR A 422 6.26 -16.97 -8.36
N ALA A 423 7.56 -17.14 -8.50
CA ALA A 423 8.12 -18.00 -9.53
C ALA A 423 9.41 -18.69 -9.08
N LEU A 424 9.60 -19.95 -9.51
CA LEU A 424 10.85 -20.67 -9.35
C LEU A 424 11.89 -20.11 -10.33
N ALA A 425 13.11 -19.88 -9.85
CA ALA A 425 14.23 -19.31 -10.60
C ALA A 425 15.40 -20.27 -10.82
N SER A 426 15.73 -21.12 -9.82
CA SER A 426 16.75 -22.15 -9.92
C SER A 426 16.49 -23.31 -8.95
N VAL A 427 17.14 -24.45 -9.20
CA VAL A 427 17.07 -25.66 -8.36
C VAL A 427 18.44 -26.33 -8.23
N GLY A 428 18.61 -27.05 -7.13
CA GLY A 428 19.80 -27.85 -6.82
C GLY A 428 20.97 -27.02 -6.29
N SER A 429 21.95 -27.68 -5.70
CA SER A 429 23.15 -27.09 -5.10
C SER A 429 24.02 -26.29 -6.10
N LYS A 430 23.88 -26.56 -7.40
CA LYS A 430 24.57 -25.86 -8.49
C LYS A 430 23.75 -24.72 -9.09
N ASP A 431 22.62 -24.33 -8.47
CA ASP A 431 21.72 -23.28 -8.94
C ASP A 431 21.35 -23.43 -10.44
N ARG A 432 20.98 -24.66 -10.85
CA ARG A 432 20.52 -24.89 -12.23
C ARG A 432 19.36 -23.97 -12.56
N PRO A 433 19.51 -23.05 -13.53
CA PRO A 433 18.48 -22.07 -13.84
C PRO A 433 17.25 -22.73 -14.46
N VAL A 434 16.07 -22.25 -14.07
CA VAL A 434 14.78 -22.67 -14.60
C VAL A 434 13.96 -21.47 -15.06
N VAL A 435 13.07 -21.69 -16.04
CA VAL A 435 12.28 -20.61 -16.62
C VAL A 435 10.95 -21.15 -17.14
N LYS A 436 9.93 -20.34 -17.05
CA LYS A 436 8.62 -20.58 -17.69
C LYS A 436 8.50 -19.72 -18.94
N PHE A 437 8.23 -20.36 -20.08
CA PHE A 437 7.80 -19.69 -21.32
C PHE A 437 6.28 -19.78 -21.43
N SER A 438 5.60 -18.65 -21.38
CA SER A 438 4.13 -18.58 -21.42
C SER A 438 3.64 -18.26 -22.83
N GLU A 439 2.45 -18.77 -23.20
CA GLU A 439 1.72 -18.36 -24.41
C GLU A 439 1.24 -16.91 -24.31
N THR A 440 0.97 -16.43 -23.09
CA THR A 440 0.55 -15.06 -22.85
C THR A 440 1.75 -14.15 -22.73
N LEU A 441 1.77 -13.06 -23.49
CA LEU A 441 2.75 -11.99 -23.42
C LEU A 441 2.90 -11.50 -21.96
N GLY A 442 4.14 -11.32 -21.49
CA GLY A 442 4.44 -10.86 -20.14
C GLY A 442 4.25 -11.87 -19.01
N LYS A 443 3.87 -13.12 -19.28
CA LYS A 443 3.74 -14.19 -18.25
C LYS A 443 4.96 -15.13 -18.17
N GLY A 444 6.04 -14.85 -18.87
CA GLY A 444 7.31 -15.55 -18.74
C GLY A 444 7.99 -15.27 -17.39
N THR A 445 9.05 -16.03 -17.08
CA THR A 445 9.88 -15.83 -15.89
C THR A 445 11.35 -15.67 -16.28
N LEU A 446 12.15 -15.21 -15.32
CA LEU A 446 13.60 -15.11 -15.47
C LEU A 446 14.31 -16.28 -14.76
N PRO A 447 15.43 -16.77 -15.32
CA PRO A 447 16.31 -17.71 -14.61
C PRO A 447 17.14 -16.96 -13.56
N GLY A 448 17.31 -17.52 -12.35
CA GLY A 448 18.09 -16.98 -11.25
C GLY A 448 19.14 -17.95 -10.72
N PRO A 449 19.74 -17.72 -9.54
CA PRO A 449 19.45 -16.67 -8.55
C PRO A 449 19.93 -15.28 -8.97
N PHE A 450 19.34 -14.22 -8.34
CA PHE A 450 19.49 -12.84 -8.76
C PHE A 450 20.16 -11.96 -7.72
N LYS A 451 20.74 -10.88 -8.21
CA LYS A 451 20.97 -9.63 -7.49
C LYS A 451 20.46 -8.44 -8.30
N LEU A 452 20.14 -7.36 -7.62
CA LEU A 452 19.75 -6.09 -8.23
C LEU A 452 20.89 -5.07 -8.09
N LEU A 453 21.26 -4.43 -9.20
CA LEU A 453 22.20 -3.32 -9.20
C LEU A 453 21.44 -1.99 -9.27
N ARG A 454 21.84 -1.04 -8.42
CA ARG A 454 21.30 0.34 -8.38
C ARG A 454 22.38 1.39 -8.66
N THR A 455 23.44 0.99 -9.37
CA THR A 455 24.45 1.93 -9.85
C THR A 455 23.88 2.78 -11.00
N LYS A 456 24.42 4.00 -11.17
CA LYS A 456 24.04 4.86 -12.29
C LYS A 456 24.19 4.15 -13.63
N GLU A 457 25.29 3.41 -13.81
CA GLU A 457 25.55 2.65 -15.03
C GLU A 457 24.46 1.58 -15.30
N ALA A 458 24.07 0.80 -14.29
CA ALA A 458 23.03 -0.21 -14.43
C ALA A 458 21.67 0.40 -14.79
N LEU A 459 21.35 1.54 -14.21
CA LEU A 459 20.12 2.28 -14.49
C LEU A 459 20.12 2.88 -15.90
N ASP A 460 21.20 3.55 -16.30
CA ASP A 460 21.34 4.17 -17.62
C ASP A 460 21.31 3.13 -18.74
N ASN A 461 21.96 1.97 -18.53
CA ASN A 461 21.98 0.85 -19.47
C ASN A 461 20.72 -0.03 -19.39
N LYS A 462 19.82 0.21 -18.43
CA LYS A 462 18.62 -0.61 -18.20
C LYS A 462 18.95 -2.09 -17.95
N GLN A 463 20.02 -2.35 -17.21
CA GLN A 463 20.52 -3.67 -16.87
C GLN A 463 20.68 -3.78 -15.35
N THR A 464 19.55 -3.81 -14.65
CA THR A 464 19.53 -3.82 -13.18
C THR A 464 19.51 -5.24 -12.60
N ILE A 465 19.05 -6.24 -13.35
CA ILE A 465 18.95 -7.64 -12.92
C ILE A 465 20.19 -8.41 -13.38
N HIS A 466 20.91 -8.99 -12.44
CA HIS A 466 22.11 -9.79 -12.69
C HIS A 466 22.00 -11.15 -12.00
N PHE A 467 22.76 -12.14 -12.47
CA PHE A 467 22.98 -13.34 -11.65
C PHE A 467 23.78 -12.99 -10.40
N GLU A 468 23.57 -13.75 -9.33
CA GLU A 468 24.25 -13.53 -8.05
C GLU A 468 25.78 -13.56 -8.16
N HIS A 469 26.33 -14.41 -9.05
CA HIS A 469 27.76 -14.56 -9.29
C HIS A 469 28.41 -13.45 -10.14
N GLU A 470 27.62 -12.65 -10.90
CA GLU A 470 28.15 -11.53 -11.67
C GLU A 470 28.76 -10.44 -10.76
N SER A 471 29.57 -9.54 -11.31
CA SER A 471 30.15 -8.43 -10.54
C SER A 471 29.11 -7.39 -10.10
N GLY A 472 29.43 -6.60 -9.09
CA GLY A 472 28.59 -5.50 -8.57
C GLY A 472 27.91 -5.82 -7.23
N ASN A 473 27.60 -4.77 -6.49
CA ASN A 473 27.00 -4.87 -5.16
C ASN A 473 25.48 -5.10 -5.29
N ASN A 474 24.98 -6.13 -4.61
CA ASN A 474 23.55 -6.38 -4.52
C ASN A 474 22.87 -5.26 -3.72
N ALA A 475 21.83 -4.67 -4.27
CA ALA A 475 21.00 -3.69 -3.58
C ALA A 475 19.93 -4.33 -2.68
N MET A 476 19.65 -5.64 -2.86
CA MET A 476 18.80 -6.39 -1.94
C MET A 476 19.54 -6.64 -0.64
N VAL A 477 18.82 -6.55 0.47
CA VAL A 477 19.30 -6.82 1.83
C VAL A 477 18.54 -8.00 2.41
N VAL A 478 19.14 -8.64 3.42
CA VAL A 478 18.50 -9.75 4.12
C VAL A 478 17.42 -9.21 5.05
N TYR A 479 16.21 -9.75 4.92
CA TYR A 479 15.09 -9.53 5.83
C TYR A 479 14.96 -10.66 6.83
N PHE A 480 15.18 -11.88 6.37
CA PHE A 480 15.04 -13.07 7.20
C PHE A 480 16.04 -14.15 6.73
N ASP A 481 16.66 -14.83 7.68
CA ASP A 481 17.47 -16.03 7.46
C ASP A 481 17.28 -17.00 8.64
N GLY A 482 16.37 -17.94 8.48
CA GLY A 482 16.05 -18.92 9.53
C GLY A 482 17.17 -19.90 9.85
N ALA A 483 18.19 -20.02 9.00
CA ALA A 483 19.39 -20.78 9.32
C ALA A 483 20.27 -20.08 10.36
N ASN A 484 20.16 -18.76 10.50
CA ASN A 484 20.81 -17.98 11.54
C ASN A 484 19.97 -17.98 12.83
N ILE A 485 20.06 -19.05 13.61
CA ILE A 485 19.23 -19.28 14.80
C ILE A 485 19.29 -18.11 15.81
N ASN A 486 20.45 -17.46 15.93
CA ASN A 486 20.67 -16.39 16.92
C ASN A 486 20.14 -15.03 16.47
N LYS A 487 20.17 -14.74 15.17
CA LYS A 487 19.69 -13.49 14.57
C LYS A 487 18.94 -13.81 13.27
N PRO A 488 17.71 -14.35 13.34
CA PRO A 488 16.96 -14.76 12.15
C PRO A 488 16.44 -13.56 11.32
N PHE A 489 16.24 -12.39 11.94
CA PHE A 489 15.86 -11.17 11.25
C PHE A 489 17.10 -10.36 10.88
N GLY A 490 17.19 -9.98 9.61
CA GLY A 490 18.30 -9.22 9.06
C GLY A 490 18.03 -7.73 9.00
N ASP A 491 18.97 -6.98 8.46
CA ASP A 491 18.97 -5.51 8.43
C ASP A 491 17.77 -4.90 7.65
N GLY A 492 17.15 -5.63 6.74
CA GLY A 492 15.93 -5.20 6.05
C GLY A 492 14.72 -5.10 6.97
N GLN A 493 14.74 -5.78 8.12
CA GLN A 493 13.67 -5.76 9.12
C GLN A 493 13.79 -4.60 10.12
N ASP A 494 14.89 -3.86 10.09
CA ASP A 494 15.21 -2.83 11.10
C ASP A 494 14.73 -1.42 10.71
N ASP A 495 14.20 -1.21 9.48
CA ASP A 495 13.74 0.10 9.04
C ASP A 495 12.40 0.46 9.71
N ASP A 496 12.37 1.60 10.41
CA ASP A 496 11.17 2.13 11.05
C ASP A 496 10.28 2.90 10.04
N PHE A 497 9.10 3.32 10.47
CA PHE A 497 8.14 4.06 9.65
C PHE A 497 8.75 5.31 9.01
N LEU A 498 9.54 6.09 9.75
CA LEU A 498 10.14 7.33 9.24
C LEU A 498 11.21 7.04 8.21
N THR A 499 12.03 6.04 8.44
CA THR A 499 13.06 5.56 7.51
C THR A 499 12.44 5.13 6.19
N ILE A 500 11.36 4.35 6.21
CA ILE A 500 10.65 3.91 5.00
C ILE A 500 10.06 5.13 4.26
N ARG A 501 9.39 6.04 4.97
CA ARG A 501 8.81 7.26 4.41
C ARG A 501 9.86 8.15 3.74
N ASP A 502 11.01 8.33 4.37
CA ASP A 502 12.10 9.13 3.81
C ASP A 502 12.77 8.41 2.63
N ASN A 503 12.86 7.08 2.66
CA ASN A 503 13.34 6.30 1.52
C ASN A 503 12.42 6.49 0.30
N ILE A 504 11.09 6.41 0.46
CA ILE A 504 10.14 6.68 -0.62
C ILE A 504 10.40 8.05 -1.25
N LYS A 505 10.47 9.11 -0.46
CA LYS A 505 10.73 10.48 -0.95
C LYS A 505 12.04 10.59 -1.73
N ASN A 506 13.11 9.99 -1.21
CA ASN A 506 14.43 10.02 -1.83
C ASN A 506 14.45 9.22 -3.13
N GLN A 507 13.85 8.05 -3.15
CA GLN A 507 13.75 7.18 -4.32
C GLN A 507 12.89 7.82 -5.42
N MET A 508 11.72 8.38 -5.08
CA MET A 508 10.86 9.08 -6.04
C MET A 508 11.53 10.31 -6.66
N LYS A 509 12.47 10.93 -5.97
CA LYS A 509 13.25 12.07 -6.48
C LYS A 509 14.42 11.66 -7.35
N SER A 510 15.11 10.57 -7.02
CA SER A 510 16.41 10.20 -7.60
C SER A 510 16.32 9.12 -8.68
N MET A 511 15.32 8.24 -8.60
CA MET A 511 15.21 7.13 -9.54
C MET A 511 14.56 7.57 -10.86
N PRO A 512 15.03 7.05 -12.02
CA PRO A 512 14.44 7.36 -13.31
C PRO A 512 12.97 6.96 -13.38
N LEU A 513 12.17 7.67 -14.16
CA LEU A 513 10.74 7.38 -14.32
C LEU A 513 10.49 5.97 -14.89
N SER A 514 11.41 5.46 -15.71
CA SER A 514 11.27 4.18 -16.38
C SER A 514 12.61 3.60 -16.77
N LEU A 515 12.72 2.26 -16.75
CA LEU A 515 13.81 1.51 -17.40
C LEU A 515 13.45 1.09 -18.84
N GLY A 516 12.39 1.66 -19.41
CA GLY A 516 11.90 1.36 -20.76
C GLY A 516 10.73 0.36 -20.76
N THR A 517 10.26 0.03 -21.94
CA THR A 517 9.18 -0.95 -22.13
C THR A 517 9.73 -2.35 -21.96
N VAL A 518 9.14 -3.10 -21.04
CA VAL A 518 9.42 -4.53 -20.89
C VAL A 518 8.41 -5.29 -21.75
N ASP A 519 8.90 -6.00 -22.75
CA ASP A 519 8.13 -6.97 -23.50
C ASP A 519 8.59 -8.40 -23.18
N ASN A 520 8.06 -9.42 -23.86
CA ASN A 520 8.43 -10.81 -23.61
C ASN A 520 9.91 -11.13 -23.85
N HIS A 521 10.65 -10.24 -24.46
CA HIS A 521 12.04 -10.46 -24.88
C HIS A 521 13.02 -9.49 -24.21
N ASN A 522 12.53 -8.30 -23.76
CA ASN A 522 13.36 -7.27 -23.17
C ASN A 522 13.04 -7.11 -21.67
N TYR A 523 13.88 -7.67 -20.85
CA TYR A 523 13.91 -7.46 -19.40
C TYR A 523 15.07 -6.51 -19.05
N PRO A 524 14.99 -5.76 -17.95
CA PRO A 524 16.12 -4.96 -17.49
C PRO A 524 17.22 -5.84 -16.86
N ALA A 525 17.68 -6.84 -17.63
CA ALA A 525 18.58 -7.89 -17.19
C ALA A 525 19.94 -7.80 -17.91
N SER A 526 20.96 -8.36 -17.27
CA SER A 526 22.29 -8.49 -17.84
C SER A 526 22.28 -9.29 -19.15
N GLN A 527 23.36 -9.14 -19.91
CA GLN A 527 23.54 -9.91 -21.13
C GLN A 527 23.59 -11.42 -20.84
N GLU A 528 24.19 -11.83 -19.71
CA GLU A 528 24.30 -13.24 -19.32
C GLU A 528 22.92 -13.85 -19.03
N ILE A 529 22.07 -13.19 -18.23
CA ILE A 529 20.70 -13.67 -18.00
C ILE A 529 19.91 -13.77 -19.31
N THR A 530 20.07 -12.79 -20.18
CA THR A 530 19.39 -12.76 -21.49
C THR A 530 19.82 -13.94 -22.37
N GLU A 531 21.12 -14.24 -22.41
CA GLU A 531 21.66 -15.36 -23.20
C GLU A 531 21.25 -16.73 -22.60
N VAL A 532 21.33 -16.91 -21.29
CA VAL A 532 20.87 -18.13 -20.61
C VAL A 532 19.38 -18.37 -20.89
N ARG A 533 18.57 -17.32 -20.79
CA ARG A 533 17.13 -17.42 -21.09
C ARG A 533 16.87 -17.82 -22.54
N LYS A 534 17.64 -17.30 -23.48
CA LYS A 534 17.56 -17.65 -24.90
C LYS A 534 17.91 -19.12 -25.14
N GLN A 535 19.01 -19.62 -24.56
CA GLN A 535 19.41 -21.02 -24.63
C GLN A 535 18.34 -21.97 -24.08
N LEU A 536 17.71 -21.60 -22.96
CA LEU A 536 16.59 -22.34 -22.36
C LEU A 536 15.35 -22.31 -23.27
N LEU A 537 15.08 -21.20 -23.95
CA LEU A 537 13.99 -21.09 -24.93
C LEU A 537 14.23 -22.04 -26.12
N GLU A 538 15.43 -22.02 -26.67
CA GLU A 538 15.80 -22.91 -27.80
C GLU A 538 15.71 -24.39 -27.42
N LYS A 539 16.07 -24.71 -26.18
CA LYS A 539 16.03 -26.08 -25.66
C LYS A 539 14.62 -26.61 -25.41
N TYR A 540 13.76 -25.79 -24.75
CA TYR A 540 12.48 -26.28 -24.22
C TYR A 540 11.27 -25.79 -24.98
N ALA A 541 11.37 -24.72 -25.76
CA ALA A 541 10.28 -24.15 -26.52
C ALA A 541 10.72 -23.64 -27.91
N PRO A 542 11.34 -24.50 -28.76
CA PRO A 542 11.94 -24.08 -30.02
C PRO A 542 10.94 -23.46 -31.01
N ASN A 543 9.65 -23.76 -30.87
CA ASN A 543 8.59 -23.24 -31.71
C ASN A 543 8.05 -21.86 -31.26
N LYS A 544 8.62 -21.28 -30.20
CA LYS A 544 8.23 -19.95 -29.66
C LYS A 544 9.27 -18.85 -29.96
N LYS A 545 9.91 -18.95 -31.12
CA LYS A 545 10.87 -17.93 -31.59
C LYS A 545 10.20 -16.62 -31.95
#